data_8178d6ed78b125b829fe35befcf1bc72
#
_entry.id   8178d6ed78b125b829fe35befcf1bc72
#
_cell.length_a   1.000
_cell.length_b   1.000
_cell.length_c   1.000
_cell.angle_alpha   90.00
_cell.angle_beta   90.00
_cell.angle_gamma   90.00
#
_symmetry.space_group_name_H-M   'P 1'
#
loop_
_entity.id
_entity.type
_entity.pdbx_description
1 polymer ?
#
loop_
_entity_poly.entity_id
_entity_poly.type
_entity_poly.pdbx_seq_one_letter_code
_entity_poly.pdbx_strand_id
1 'polypeptide(L)'
;MGVKIIGSGSCVPEIIHENSKFVENSFFDQDGSEIELPNSEVIEKFEKITGIRERRYANKDLNASDLGFVAAKNAIENANIDPETIDYIIVAHNFGDVKYKSDEIDVFPGLAVRIKNLLKIKNPQCVAYDILFGCPGWLEAVIQAKSFIKSGMAKRCLAIGADTLSRVVDEFDRDSMIFSDGAGATILEDSDHKGGILSHKTESYTEDQLYYLFYGKSNNQNLNNKIRYIKMNGRKVYEFALTNVPNAIKMCIDEAGVKISDVKKILLHQANAKMDTAMGKRLYKLYDMEFDEDIMPLTVKYFGNSSVATIPTMFDLIRRKKLDKHVFNSGDIIIFASVGAGMHINAMVYQY
;
A
#
# COMPACT_ATOMS: atom_id res chain seq x y z
N MET A 1 -10.54 20.88 15.76
CA MET A 1 -11.25 20.20 14.64
C MET A 1 -10.24 19.45 13.78
N GLY A 2 -10.34 18.14 13.67
CA GLY A 2 -9.44 17.28 12.94
C GLY A 2 -10.19 16.36 11.96
N VAL A 3 -9.55 15.96 10.85
CA VAL A 3 -10.12 14.94 9.95
C VAL A 3 -9.76 13.58 10.48
N LYS A 4 -10.76 12.73 10.74
CA LYS A 4 -10.62 11.41 11.33
C LYS A 4 -11.05 10.31 10.39
N ILE A 5 -10.43 9.14 10.55
CA ILE A 5 -10.89 7.89 9.97
C ILE A 5 -11.99 7.33 10.86
N ILE A 6 -13.24 7.38 10.39
CA ILE A 6 -14.42 6.91 11.13
C ILE A 6 -14.77 5.46 10.82
N GLY A 7 -14.35 4.94 9.65
CA GLY A 7 -14.54 3.56 9.22
C GLY A 7 -13.36 3.02 8.46
N SER A 8 -13.12 1.72 8.55
CA SER A 8 -12.09 1.01 7.78
C SER A 8 -12.61 -0.35 7.31
N GLY A 9 -12.05 -0.83 6.21
CA GLY A 9 -12.34 -2.14 5.65
C GLY A 9 -11.21 -2.62 4.78
N SER A 10 -11.07 -3.93 4.66
CA SER A 10 -10.06 -4.55 3.83
C SER A 10 -10.62 -5.75 3.08
N CYS A 11 -9.94 -6.10 1.98
CA CYS A 11 -10.14 -7.34 1.24
C CYS A 11 -8.77 -7.98 1.03
N VAL A 12 -8.48 -9.01 1.83
CA VAL A 12 -7.31 -9.86 1.67
C VAL A 12 -7.77 -11.10 0.90
N PRO A 13 -7.24 -11.36 -0.31
CA PRO A 13 -7.62 -12.53 -1.10
C PRO A 13 -7.35 -13.84 -0.39
N GLU A 14 -8.17 -14.86 -0.69
CA GLU A 14 -8.14 -16.14 -0.01
C GLU A 14 -7.07 -17.10 -0.54
N ILE A 15 -6.63 -16.95 -1.80
CA ILE A 15 -5.66 -17.86 -2.39
C ILE A 15 -4.28 -17.58 -1.81
N ILE A 16 -3.79 -18.54 -1.03
CA ILE A 16 -2.43 -18.52 -0.50
C ILE A 16 -1.48 -19.01 -1.57
N HIS A 17 -0.49 -18.20 -1.91
CA HIS A 17 0.58 -18.56 -2.83
C HIS A 17 1.91 -18.60 -2.07
N GLU A 18 2.30 -19.81 -1.66
CA GLU A 18 3.53 -20.04 -0.90
C GLU A 18 4.78 -19.93 -1.80
N ASN A 19 5.93 -19.69 -1.19
CA ASN A 19 7.22 -19.65 -1.87
C ASN A 19 7.53 -20.94 -2.63
N SER A 20 7.07 -22.10 -2.14
CA SER A 20 7.22 -23.42 -2.79
C SER A 20 6.62 -23.48 -4.19
N LYS A 21 5.65 -22.64 -4.51
CA LYS A 21 5.01 -22.60 -5.85
C LYS A 21 5.92 -22.05 -6.95
N PHE A 22 7.01 -21.39 -6.59
CA PHE A 22 7.98 -20.83 -7.54
C PHE A 22 9.15 -21.78 -7.86
N VAL A 23 9.16 -23.01 -7.30
CA VAL A 23 10.27 -23.96 -7.46
C VAL A 23 10.44 -24.41 -8.92
N GLU A 24 9.36 -24.39 -9.70
CA GLU A 24 9.37 -24.80 -11.13
C GLU A 24 9.61 -23.61 -12.09
N ASN A 25 9.75 -22.38 -11.58
CA ASN A 25 10.01 -21.22 -12.43
C ASN A 25 11.45 -21.26 -12.97
N SER A 26 11.69 -20.58 -14.09
CA SER A 26 13.05 -20.27 -14.57
C SER A 26 13.30 -18.79 -14.30
N PHE A 27 14.31 -18.47 -13.48
CA PHE A 27 14.61 -17.09 -13.13
C PHE A 27 15.78 -16.54 -13.95
N PHE A 28 15.64 -15.28 -14.35
CA PHE A 28 16.63 -14.52 -15.10
C PHE A 28 16.96 -13.21 -14.35
N ASP A 29 18.22 -12.81 -14.43
CA ASP A 29 18.63 -11.49 -13.98
C ASP A 29 18.22 -10.40 -15.00
N GLN A 30 18.31 -9.12 -14.62
CA GLN A 30 17.84 -8.01 -15.45
C GLN A 30 18.62 -7.85 -16.77
N ASP A 31 19.81 -8.40 -16.88
CA ASP A 31 20.61 -8.46 -18.10
C ASP A 31 20.21 -9.60 -19.06
N GLY A 32 19.27 -10.45 -18.65
CA GLY A 32 18.74 -11.58 -19.41
C GLY A 32 19.54 -12.86 -19.22
N SER A 33 20.52 -12.91 -18.34
CA SER A 33 21.22 -14.15 -17.97
C SER A 33 20.36 -15.02 -17.06
N GLU A 34 20.33 -16.32 -17.33
CA GLU A 34 19.62 -17.27 -16.46
C GLU A 34 20.35 -17.42 -15.13
N ILE A 35 19.58 -17.50 -14.04
CA ILE A 35 20.15 -17.68 -12.70
C ILE A 35 20.48 -19.17 -12.54
N GLU A 36 21.78 -19.50 -12.52
CA GLU A 36 22.27 -20.89 -12.45
C GLU A 36 22.04 -21.56 -11.09
N LEU A 37 21.63 -20.82 -10.06
CA LEU A 37 21.35 -21.37 -8.73
C LEU A 37 20.08 -22.23 -8.75
N PRO A 38 20.06 -23.38 -8.02
CA PRO A 38 18.82 -24.12 -7.83
C PRO A 38 17.70 -23.23 -7.28
N ASN A 39 16.48 -23.34 -7.82
CA ASN A 39 15.36 -22.49 -7.41
C ASN A 39 15.06 -22.59 -5.90
N SER A 40 15.28 -23.76 -5.30
CA SER A 40 15.17 -23.91 -3.84
C SER A 40 16.09 -22.95 -3.07
N GLU A 41 17.32 -22.72 -3.56
CA GLU A 41 18.26 -21.78 -2.96
C GLU A 41 17.87 -20.33 -3.23
N VAL A 42 17.35 -20.02 -4.44
CA VAL A 42 16.83 -18.69 -4.78
C VAL A 42 15.68 -18.33 -3.85
N ILE A 43 14.73 -19.25 -3.65
CA ILE A 43 13.57 -19.10 -2.77
C ILE A 43 13.99 -18.94 -1.31
N GLU A 44 14.92 -19.74 -0.81
CA GLU A 44 15.44 -19.63 0.56
C GLU A 44 16.12 -18.27 0.78
N LYS A 45 16.96 -17.83 -0.15
CA LYS A 45 17.59 -16.51 -0.10
C LYS A 45 16.56 -15.39 -0.12
N PHE A 46 15.54 -15.51 -0.99
CA PHE A 46 14.44 -14.55 -1.06
C PHE A 46 13.71 -14.42 0.29
N GLU A 47 13.27 -15.53 0.88
CA GLU A 47 12.59 -15.52 2.19
C GLU A 47 13.50 -14.94 3.28
N LYS A 48 14.77 -15.33 3.29
CA LYS A 48 15.76 -14.83 4.25
C LYS A 48 16.00 -13.31 4.14
N ILE A 49 15.93 -12.74 2.94
CA ILE A 49 16.15 -11.31 2.69
C ILE A 49 14.87 -10.52 2.96
N THR A 50 13.74 -10.97 2.44
CA THR A 50 12.48 -10.21 2.45
C THR A 50 11.60 -10.49 3.66
N GLY A 51 11.74 -11.66 4.26
CA GLY A 51 10.83 -12.17 5.29
C GLY A 51 9.49 -12.66 4.73
N ILE A 52 9.29 -12.65 3.41
CA ILE A 52 8.04 -13.08 2.75
C ILE A 52 8.03 -14.60 2.63
N ARG A 53 7.05 -15.25 3.24
CA ARG A 53 6.84 -16.70 3.16
C ARG A 53 5.75 -17.07 2.17
N GLU A 54 4.70 -16.25 2.13
CA GLU A 54 3.55 -16.42 1.26
C GLU A 54 2.96 -15.06 0.87
N ARG A 55 2.11 -15.06 -0.12
CA ARG A 55 1.35 -13.88 -0.56
C ARG A 55 -0.08 -14.29 -0.88
N ARG A 56 -0.92 -13.30 -1.12
CA ARG A 56 -2.35 -13.49 -1.37
C ARG A 56 -2.67 -13.10 -2.81
N TYR A 57 -3.26 -14.01 -3.55
CA TYR A 57 -3.67 -13.78 -4.93
C TYR A 57 -5.18 -13.81 -5.07
N ALA A 58 -5.71 -12.89 -5.86
CA ALA A 58 -7.14 -12.81 -6.17
C ALA A 58 -7.59 -14.03 -6.99
N ASN A 59 -8.82 -14.44 -6.77
CA ASN A 59 -9.49 -15.41 -7.66
C ASN A 59 -9.45 -14.91 -9.10
N LYS A 60 -9.46 -15.84 -10.06
CA LYS A 60 -9.32 -15.52 -11.49
C LYS A 60 -10.35 -14.54 -12.01
N ASP A 61 -11.55 -14.57 -11.45
CA ASP A 61 -12.71 -13.75 -11.86
C ASP A 61 -12.77 -12.38 -11.15
N LEU A 62 -11.86 -12.12 -10.20
CA LEU A 62 -11.82 -10.86 -9.45
C LEU A 62 -10.68 -9.96 -9.94
N ASN A 63 -10.98 -8.68 -10.09
CA ASN A 63 -10.03 -7.63 -10.44
C ASN A 63 -9.82 -6.64 -9.27
N ALA A 64 -8.98 -5.64 -9.47
CA ALA A 64 -8.70 -4.63 -8.45
C ALA A 64 -9.97 -3.86 -8.02
N SER A 65 -10.87 -3.54 -8.96
CA SER A 65 -12.14 -2.88 -8.64
C SER A 65 -13.06 -3.74 -7.78
N ASP A 66 -13.08 -5.08 -7.98
CA ASP A 66 -13.88 -5.99 -7.17
C ASP A 66 -13.35 -6.07 -5.73
N LEU A 67 -12.02 -6.18 -5.56
CA LEU A 67 -11.39 -6.14 -4.23
C LEU A 67 -11.64 -4.79 -3.54
N GLY A 68 -11.50 -3.70 -4.29
CA GLY A 68 -11.77 -2.34 -3.83
C GLY A 68 -13.23 -2.17 -3.37
N PHE A 69 -14.19 -2.73 -4.11
CA PHE A 69 -15.60 -2.75 -3.71
C PHE A 69 -15.82 -3.46 -2.38
N VAL A 70 -15.22 -4.64 -2.19
CA VAL A 70 -15.35 -5.38 -0.91
C VAL A 70 -14.77 -4.57 0.24
N ALA A 71 -13.58 -4.00 0.08
CA ALA A 71 -12.95 -3.16 1.10
C ALA A 71 -13.80 -1.91 1.42
N ALA A 72 -14.33 -1.24 0.39
CA ALA A 72 -15.19 -0.07 0.51
C ALA A 72 -16.50 -0.40 1.27
N LYS A 73 -17.16 -1.49 0.90
CA LYS A 73 -18.37 -1.97 1.58
C LYS A 73 -18.11 -2.21 3.07
N ASN A 74 -17.04 -2.92 3.38
CA ASN A 74 -16.64 -3.18 4.77
C ASN A 74 -16.35 -1.87 5.54
N ALA A 75 -15.72 -0.87 4.89
CA ALA A 75 -15.45 0.42 5.51
C ALA A 75 -16.72 1.22 5.80
N ILE A 76 -17.69 1.23 4.88
CA ILE A 76 -18.99 1.89 5.01
C ILE A 76 -19.80 1.23 6.14
N GLU A 77 -19.86 -0.10 6.16
CA GLU A 77 -20.53 -0.86 7.22
C GLU A 77 -19.87 -0.60 8.59
N ASN A 78 -18.54 -0.58 8.65
CA ASN A 78 -17.81 -0.29 9.88
C ASN A 78 -17.99 1.16 10.38
N ALA A 79 -18.15 2.13 9.47
CA ALA A 79 -18.47 3.52 9.79
C ALA A 79 -19.96 3.69 10.21
N ASN A 80 -20.81 2.72 9.89
CA ASN A 80 -22.26 2.76 10.08
C ASN A 80 -22.90 4.01 9.46
N ILE A 81 -22.56 4.31 8.20
CA ILE A 81 -23.06 5.45 7.44
C ILE A 81 -23.92 5.03 6.26
N ASP A 82 -24.81 5.93 5.82
CA ASP A 82 -25.47 5.81 4.54
C ASP A 82 -24.47 6.14 3.42
N PRO A 83 -24.21 5.22 2.45
CA PRO A 83 -23.29 5.46 1.35
C PRO A 83 -23.68 6.65 0.47
N GLU A 84 -24.95 7.04 0.43
CA GLU A 84 -25.41 8.23 -0.30
C GLU A 84 -24.88 9.55 0.30
N THR A 85 -24.29 9.53 1.50
CA THR A 85 -23.69 10.68 2.17
C THR A 85 -22.21 10.88 1.88
N ILE A 86 -21.62 10.03 1.03
CA ILE A 86 -20.22 10.16 0.59
C ILE A 86 -20.15 11.20 -0.52
N ASP A 87 -19.25 12.18 -0.36
CA ASP A 87 -19.04 13.23 -1.35
C ASP A 87 -17.97 12.87 -2.38
N TYR A 88 -16.90 12.17 -1.95
CA TYR A 88 -15.82 11.75 -2.85
C TYR A 88 -15.41 10.29 -2.61
N ILE A 89 -15.16 9.59 -3.72
CA ILE A 89 -14.51 8.28 -3.75
C ILE A 89 -13.19 8.45 -4.49
N ILE A 90 -12.07 8.24 -3.81
CA ILE A 90 -10.72 8.36 -4.38
C ILE A 90 -10.08 6.99 -4.34
N VAL A 91 -9.76 6.43 -5.50
CA VAL A 91 -9.14 5.10 -5.61
C VAL A 91 -7.70 5.24 -6.09
N ALA A 92 -6.78 4.76 -5.28
CA ALA A 92 -5.39 4.61 -5.66
C ALA A 92 -5.13 3.19 -6.18
N HIS A 93 -4.47 3.08 -7.31
CA HIS A 93 -4.03 1.82 -7.91
C HIS A 93 -2.81 2.05 -8.80
N ASN A 94 -2.18 0.98 -9.30
CA ASN A 94 -1.05 1.12 -10.23
C ASN A 94 -1.41 0.77 -11.68
N PHE A 95 -2.28 -0.20 -11.91
CA PHE A 95 -2.51 -0.77 -13.25
C PHE A 95 -3.97 -0.84 -13.68
N GLY A 96 -4.92 -0.43 -12.83
CA GLY A 96 -6.35 -0.62 -13.14
C GLY A 96 -6.79 -2.07 -12.98
N ASP A 97 -7.83 -2.47 -13.70
CA ASP A 97 -8.26 -3.87 -13.76
C ASP A 97 -7.46 -4.61 -14.82
N VAL A 98 -6.90 -5.75 -14.44
CA VAL A 98 -6.19 -6.65 -15.34
C VAL A 98 -6.77 -8.05 -15.20
N LYS A 99 -7.36 -8.58 -16.26
CA LYS A 99 -7.94 -9.93 -16.27
C LYS A 99 -6.86 -11.00 -16.10
N TYR A 100 -7.24 -12.09 -15.46
CA TYR A 100 -6.32 -13.21 -15.27
C TYR A 100 -5.80 -13.75 -16.61
N LYS A 101 -4.46 -13.88 -16.72
CA LYS A 101 -3.76 -14.31 -17.96
C LYS A 101 -4.03 -13.43 -19.17
N SER A 102 -4.35 -12.16 -18.96
CA SER A 102 -4.44 -11.14 -20.00
C SER A 102 -3.31 -10.13 -19.82
N ASP A 103 -2.88 -9.53 -20.90
CA ASP A 103 -1.96 -8.39 -20.95
C ASP A 103 -2.71 -7.05 -21.10
N GLU A 104 -4.04 -7.11 -21.14
CA GLU A 104 -4.89 -5.94 -21.29
C GLU A 104 -5.09 -5.26 -19.94
N ILE A 105 -4.67 -3.99 -19.88
CA ILE A 105 -4.90 -3.10 -18.76
C ILE A 105 -6.16 -2.30 -19.04
N ASP A 106 -7.16 -2.39 -18.16
CA ASP A 106 -8.44 -1.71 -18.29
C ASP A 106 -8.56 -0.62 -17.21
N VAL A 107 -8.32 0.62 -17.62
CA VAL A 107 -8.39 1.82 -16.78
C VAL A 107 -9.56 2.74 -17.14
N PHE A 108 -10.39 2.38 -18.10
CA PHE A 108 -11.47 3.25 -18.56
C PHE A 108 -12.80 2.50 -18.74
N PRO A 109 -13.88 2.92 -18.04
CA PRO A 109 -13.90 3.99 -17.04
C PRO A 109 -13.08 3.60 -15.79
N GLY A 110 -12.64 4.60 -15.01
CA GLY A 110 -11.77 4.39 -13.83
C GLY A 110 -12.36 3.45 -12.78
N LEU A 111 -11.50 2.91 -11.92
CA LEU A 111 -11.89 1.97 -10.87
C LEU A 111 -12.87 2.61 -9.87
N ALA A 112 -12.68 3.88 -9.54
CA ALA A 112 -13.53 4.60 -8.59
C ALA A 112 -14.99 4.65 -9.04
N VAL A 113 -15.26 4.89 -10.32
CA VAL A 113 -16.64 4.91 -10.83
C VAL A 113 -17.23 3.51 -10.93
N ARG A 114 -16.41 2.47 -11.19
CA ARG A 114 -16.83 1.06 -11.12
C ARG A 114 -17.25 0.72 -9.71
N ILE A 115 -16.44 1.05 -8.71
CA ILE A 115 -16.73 0.81 -7.29
C ILE A 115 -17.97 1.58 -6.84
N LYS A 116 -18.12 2.86 -7.24
CA LYS A 116 -19.35 3.62 -6.98
C LYS A 116 -20.59 2.92 -7.53
N ASN A 117 -20.51 2.38 -8.74
CA ASN A 117 -21.61 1.63 -9.36
C ASN A 117 -21.92 0.34 -8.59
N LEU A 118 -20.89 -0.44 -8.19
CA LEU A 118 -21.04 -1.65 -7.39
C LEU A 118 -21.65 -1.37 -6.01
N LEU A 119 -21.30 -0.24 -5.37
CA LEU A 119 -21.87 0.24 -4.12
C LEU A 119 -23.31 0.73 -4.27
N LYS A 120 -23.83 0.85 -5.52
CA LYS A 120 -25.16 1.35 -5.84
C LYS A 120 -25.45 2.79 -5.37
N ILE A 121 -24.41 3.61 -5.25
CA ILE A 121 -24.53 5.04 -4.90
C ILE A 121 -25.16 5.79 -6.07
N LYS A 122 -26.35 6.32 -5.85
CA LYS A 122 -27.13 7.05 -6.87
C LYS A 122 -26.87 8.56 -6.88
N ASN A 123 -26.37 9.10 -5.77
CA ASN A 123 -26.06 10.52 -5.64
C ASN A 123 -25.08 10.96 -6.73
N PRO A 124 -25.48 11.83 -7.70
CA PRO A 124 -24.56 12.32 -8.73
C PRO A 124 -23.49 13.27 -8.19
N GLN A 125 -23.70 13.85 -7.02
CA GLN A 125 -22.73 14.72 -6.34
C GLN A 125 -21.61 13.92 -5.67
N CYS A 126 -21.76 12.62 -5.48
CA CYS A 126 -20.66 11.75 -5.07
C CYS A 126 -19.68 11.59 -6.25
N VAL A 127 -18.61 12.36 -6.25
CA VAL A 127 -17.58 12.35 -7.30
C VAL A 127 -16.60 11.20 -7.10
N ALA A 128 -16.33 10.43 -8.15
CA ALA A 128 -15.45 9.29 -8.08
C ALA A 128 -14.34 9.39 -9.14
N TYR A 129 -13.07 9.28 -8.71
CA TYR A 129 -11.90 9.34 -9.60
C TYR A 129 -10.72 8.53 -9.05
N ASP A 130 -9.80 8.19 -9.95
CA ASP A 130 -8.61 7.40 -9.66
C ASP A 130 -7.37 8.28 -9.54
N ILE A 131 -6.38 7.81 -8.77
CA ILE A 131 -5.04 8.38 -8.72
C ILE A 131 -3.98 7.31 -8.95
N LEU A 132 -2.97 7.66 -9.75
CA LEU A 132 -1.76 6.88 -9.96
C LEU A 132 -0.62 7.52 -9.16
N PHE A 133 -0.20 6.87 -8.06
CA PHE A 133 0.81 7.46 -7.15
C PHE A 133 1.76 6.41 -6.56
N GLY A 134 1.87 5.25 -7.21
CA GLY A 134 2.64 4.14 -6.66
C GLY A 134 2.09 3.61 -5.33
N CYS A 135 2.90 2.88 -4.58
CA CYS A 135 2.49 2.32 -3.29
C CYS A 135 2.00 3.37 -2.26
N PRO A 136 2.47 4.64 -2.25
CA PRO A 136 1.92 5.69 -1.38
C PRO A 136 0.51 6.15 -1.72
N GLY A 137 -0.09 5.68 -2.82
CA GLY A 137 -1.33 6.23 -3.37
C GLY A 137 -2.50 6.28 -2.40
N TRP A 138 -2.67 5.29 -1.51
CA TRP A 138 -3.72 5.36 -0.49
C TRP A 138 -3.50 6.52 0.49
N LEU A 139 -2.25 6.76 0.93
CA LEU A 139 -1.94 7.91 1.80
C LEU A 139 -2.18 9.22 1.06
N GLU A 140 -1.87 9.30 -0.23
CA GLU A 140 -2.17 10.47 -1.05
C GLU A 140 -3.69 10.70 -1.15
N ALA A 141 -4.48 9.64 -1.35
CA ALA A 141 -5.94 9.73 -1.34
C ALA A 141 -6.47 10.26 0.02
N VAL A 142 -5.89 9.83 1.13
CA VAL A 142 -6.22 10.32 2.48
C VAL A 142 -5.85 11.81 2.64
N ILE A 143 -4.71 12.25 2.10
CA ILE A 143 -4.26 13.65 2.13
C ILE A 143 -5.20 14.54 1.31
N GLN A 144 -5.60 14.10 0.11
CA GLN A 144 -6.57 14.81 -0.73
C GLN A 144 -7.94 14.87 -0.04
N ALA A 145 -8.41 13.77 0.53
CA ALA A 145 -9.65 13.72 1.31
C ALA A 145 -9.63 14.72 2.48
N LYS A 146 -8.52 14.77 3.24
CA LYS A 146 -8.33 15.78 4.29
C LYS A 146 -8.46 17.19 3.73
N SER A 147 -7.84 17.47 2.59
CA SER A 147 -7.86 18.79 1.96
C SER A 147 -9.27 19.19 1.51
N PHE A 148 -10.02 18.28 0.90
CA PHE A 148 -11.41 18.52 0.50
C PHE A 148 -12.34 18.78 1.71
N ILE A 149 -12.17 17.99 2.76
CA ILE A 149 -12.95 18.17 3.99
C ILE A 149 -12.61 19.52 4.65
N LYS A 150 -11.33 19.87 4.77
CA LYS A 150 -10.89 21.12 5.40
C LYS A 150 -11.24 22.36 4.60
N SER A 151 -11.33 22.28 3.28
CA SER A 151 -11.79 23.38 2.42
C SER A 151 -13.32 23.53 2.38
N GLY A 152 -14.08 22.60 2.97
CA GLY A 152 -15.54 22.58 2.92
C GLY A 152 -16.12 22.05 1.61
N MET A 153 -15.29 21.50 0.72
CA MET A 153 -15.75 20.86 -0.52
C MET A 153 -16.42 19.51 -0.27
N ALA A 154 -16.09 18.84 0.82
CA ALA A 154 -16.64 17.57 1.22
C ALA A 154 -16.92 17.50 2.73
N LYS A 155 -17.88 16.69 3.13
CA LYS A 155 -18.09 16.25 4.51
C LYS A 155 -17.47 14.88 4.75
N ARG A 156 -17.63 13.97 3.79
CA ARG A 156 -17.15 12.60 3.84
C ARG A 156 -16.43 12.21 2.58
N CYS A 157 -15.30 11.54 2.75
CA CYS A 157 -14.54 10.96 1.65
C CYS A 157 -14.25 9.49 1.91
N LEU A 158 -14.33 8.67 0.88
CA LEU A 158 -13.91 7.28 0.87
C LEU A 158 -12.58 7.18 0.10
N ALA A 159 -11.49 6.85 0.81
CA ALA A 159 -10.16 6.62 0.25
C ALA A 159 -9.89 5.11 0.16
N ILE A 160 -9.56 4.62 -1.02
CA ILE A 160 -9.36 3.19 -1.32
C ILE A 160 -7.98 3.01 -1.94
N GLY A 161 -7.25 1.96 -1.53
CA GLY A 161 -6.10 1.43 -2.24
C GLY A 161 -6.41 0.02 -2.71
N ALA A 162 -6.29 -0.28 -4.01
CA ALA A 162 -6.60 -1.59 -4.57
C ALA A 162 -5.67 -1.94 -5.73
N ASP A 163 -5.03 -3.12 -5.66
CA ASP A 163 -4.18 -3.65 -6.72
C ASP A 163 -4.34 -5.17 -6.87
N THR A 164 -4.21 -5.66 -8.09
CA THR A 164 -4.02 -7.08 -8.42
C THR A 164 -2.67 -7.28 -9.10
N LEU A 165 -1.57 -7.09 -8.33
CA LEU A 165 -0.21 -7.10 -8.87
C LEU A 165 0.22 -8.47 -9.41
N SER A 166 -0.41 -9.56 -8.95
CA SER A 166 -0.20 -10.91 -9.49
C SER A 166 -0.48 -11.01 -10.99
N ARG A 167 -1.17 -10.01 -11.57
CA ARG A 167 -1.53 -9.97 -13.00
C ARG A 167 -0.45 -9.32 -13.88
N VAL A 168 0.45 -8.57 -13.28
CA VAL A 168 1.45 -7.75 -13.97
C VAL A 168 2.88 -8.06 -13.57
N VAL A 169 3.10 -9.19 -12.89
CA VAL A 169 4.43 -9.68 -12.53
C VAL A 169 5.03 -10.52 -13.64
N ASP A 170 6.34 -10.48 -13.77
CA ASP A 170 7.12 -11.33 -14.66
C ASP A 170 7.49 -12.62 -13.94
N GLU A 171 6.97 -13.75 -14.40
CA GLU A 171 7.27 -15.07 -13.81
C GLU A 171 8.77 -15.47 -13.90
N PHE A 172 9.50 -14.82 -14.79
CA PHE A 172 10.94 -15.01 -15.00
C PHE A 172 11.80 -14.10 -14.11
N ASP A 173 11.19 -13.22 -13.34
CA ASP A 173 11.88 -12.32 -12.43
C ASP A 173 11.67 -12.80 -10.98
N ARG A 174 12.76 -13.12 -10.27
CA ARG A 174 12.67 -13.54 -8.86
C ARG A 174 12.03 -12.47 -7.96
N ASP A 175 12.15 -11.18 -8.34
CA ASP A 175 11.54 -10.10 -7.58
C ASP A 175 10.00 -10.11 -7.69
N SER A 176 9.43 -10.85 -8.66
CA SER A 176 7.99 -11.09 -8.78
C SER A 176 7.40 -11.74 -7.53
N MET A 177 8.19 -12.54 -6.81
CA MET A 177 7.78 -13.19 -5.57
C MET A 177 7.39 -12.22 -4.44
N ILE A 178 7.76 -10.93 -4.55
CA ILE A 178 7.42 -9.90 -3.55
C ILE A 178 5.92 -9.58 -3.60
N PHE A 179 5.32 -9.53 -4.79
CA PHE A 179 4.04 -8.88 -5.05
C PHE A 179 2.83 -9.74 -4.72
N SER A 180 1.79 -9.08 -4.25
CA SER A 180 0.53 -9.65 -3.78
C SER A 180 -0.65 -8.81 -4.25
N ASP A 181 -1.85 -9.33 -4.09
CA ASP A 181 -3.11 -8.64 -4.38
C ASP A 181 -3.78 -8.22 -3.08
N GLY A 182 -4.63 -7.19 -3.15
CA GLY A 182 -5.43 -6.77 -2.02
C GLY A 182 -6.10 -5.42 -2.22
N ALA A 183 -6.98 -5.10 -1.28
CA ALA A 183 -7.56 -3.77 -1.17
C ALA A 183 -7.78 -3.37 0.30
N GLY A 184 -7.66 -2.08 0.57
CA GLY A 184 -8.02 -1.48 1.83
C GLY A 184 -8.70 -0.13 1.64
N ALA A 185 -9.63 0.21 2.51
CA ALA A 185 -10.45 1.40 2.39
C ALA A 185 -10.67 2.08 3.74
N THR A 186 -10.82 3.40 3.72
CA THR A 186 -11.13 4.20 4.90
C THR A 186 -12.13 5.29 4.57
N ILE A 187 -13.06 5.55 5.52
CA ILE A 187 -13.97 6.69 5.49
C ILE A 187 -13.38 7.80 6.36
N LEU A 188 -13.24 8.98 5.77
CA LEU A 188 -12.77 10.19 6.46
C LEU A 188 -13.92 11.17 6.62
N GLU A 189 -13.94 11.84 7.78
CA GLU A 189 -14.95 12.87 8.13
C GLU A 189 -14.31 13.94 9.03
N ASP A 190 -14.84 15.15 8.99
CA ASP A 190 -14.46 16.19 9.97
C ASP A 190 -14.97 15.82 11.35
N SER A 191 -14.22 16.16 12.36
CA SER A 191 -14.53 15.84 13.75
C SER A 191 -14.29 17.03 14.65
N ASP A 192 -15.29 17.33 15.47
CA ASP A 192 -15.18 18.36 16.53
C ASP A 192 -14.25 17.93 17.67
N HIS A 193 -13.92 16.62 17.75
CA HIS A 193 -13.00 16.08 18.74
C HIS A 193 -11.55 16.31 18.33
N LYS A 194 -10.68 16.49 19.33
CA LYS A 194 -9.23 16.54 19.12
C LYS A 194 -8.73 15.20 18.50
N GLY A 195 -7.68 15.28 17.70
CA GLY A 195 -7.05 14.13 17.03
C GLY A 195 -7.31 14.10 15.53
N GLY A 196 -7.12 12.94 14.91
CA GLY A 196 -7.14 12.79 13.47
C GLY A 196 -5.77 13.03 12.83
N ILE A 197 -5.74 13.50 11.59
CA ILE A 197 -4.49 13.77 10.85
C ILE A 197 -3.86 15.06 11.38
N LEU A 198 -2.73 14.94 12.10
CA LEU A 198 -2.01 16.05 12.70
C LEU A 198 -1.10 16.75 11.69
N SER A 199 -0.29 15.98 10.96
CA SER A 199 0.62 16.47 9.92
C SER A 199 0.78 15.45 8.80
N HIS A 200 1.31 15.88 7.66
CA HIS A 200 1.70 15.00 6.57
C HIS A 200 2.79 15.62 5.69
N LYS A 201 3.57 14.79 5.00
CA LYS A 201 4.53 15.17 3.98
C LYS A 201 4.31 14.33 2.73
N THR A 202 4.47 14.98 1.58
CA THR A 202 4.49 14.34 0.26
C THR A 202 5.72 14.82 -0.48
N GLU A 203 6.53 13.89 -0.98
CA GLU A 203 7.76 14.17 -1.71
C GLU A 203 7.81 13.32 -2.98
N SER A 204 8.48 13.81 -4.02
CA SER A 204 8.67 13.12 -5.30
C SER A 204 10.10 13.34 -5.77
N TYR A 205 10.85 12.25 -5.98
CA TYR A 205 12.25 12.27 -6.39
C TYR A 205 12.38 11.74 -7.82
N THR A 206 12.59 12.63 -8.78
CA THR A 206 12.47 12.30 -10.20
C THR A 206 13.76 12.51 -11.02
N GLU A 207 14.84 12.94 -10.41
CA GLU A 207 16.12 13.13 -11.12
C GLU A 207 16.68 11.78 -11.59
N ASP A 208 17.47 11.11 -10.74
CA ASP A 208 18.08 9.82 -11.06
C ASP A 208 17.21 8.63 -10.65
N GLN A 209 16.13 8.88 -9.88
CA GLN A 209 15.34 7.86 -9.20
C GLN A 209 14.09 7.44 -9.98
N LEU A 210 13.70 8.20 -11.02
CA LEU A 210 12.43 8.04 -11.75
C LEU A 210 12.12 6.58 -12.11
N TYR A 211 13.09 5.84 -12.59
CA TYR A 211 12.95 4.47 -13.06
C TYR A 211 13.51 3.41 -12.09
N TYR A 212 13.51 3.66 -10.77
CA TYR A 212 13.84 2.61 -9.80
C TYR A 212 12.74 1.55 -9.71
N LEU A 213 11.47 1.95 -9.94
CA LEU A 213 10.35 1.07 -10.23
C LEU A 213 9.73 1.51 -11.57
N PHE A 214 9.49 0.57 -12.46
CA PHE A 214 9.04 0.88 -13.82
C PHE A 214 8.24 -0.27 -14.44
N TYR A 215 7.62 -0.01 -15.58
CA TYR A 215 6.89 -0.99 -16.38
C TYR A 215 7.75 -1.40 -17.57
N GLY A 216 8.32 -2.60 -17.54
CA GLY A 216 9.38 -3.05 -18.44
C GLY A 216 9.14 -4.42 -19.07
N LYS A 217 10.05 -4.82 -19.95
CA LYS A 217 10.05 -6.15 -20.59
C LYS A 217 10.35 -7.24 -19.59
N SER A 218 10.03 -8.51 -19.96
CA SER A 218 10.47 -9.68 -19.22
C SER A 218 12.00 -9.76 -19.12
N ASN A 219 12.50 -10.33 -18.01
CA ASN A 219 13.90 -10.69 -17.86
C ASN A 219 14.30 -11.80 -18.82
N ASN A 220 13.37 -12.69 -19.21
CA ASN A 220 13.61 -13.66 -20.26
C ASN A 220 13.56 -13.00 -21.65
N GLN A 221 14.73 -12.63 -22.18
CA GLN A 221 14.88 -11.97 -23.47
C GLN A 221 14.51 -12.84 -24.68
N ASN A 222 14.39 -14.15 -24.48
CA ASN A 222 13.95 -15.08 -25.53
C ASN A 222 12.44 -14.98 -25.81
N LEU A 223 11.68 -14.35 -24.92
CA LEU A 223 10.26 -14.11 -25.11
C LEU A 223 10.04 -13.00 -26.15
N ASN A 224 9.60 -13.37 -27.33
CA ASN A 224 9.20 -12.41 -28.36
C ASN A 224 7.74 -11.94 -28.14
N ASN A 225 7.49 -11.30 -27.00
CA ASN A 225 6.20 -10.72 -26.69
C ASN A 225 6.28 -9.20 -26.44
N LYS A 226 5.15 -8.51 -26.55
CA LYS A 226 5.03 -7.08 -26.28
C LYS A 226 4.60 -6.79 -24.86
N ILE A 227 4.42 -7.82 -24.05
CA ILE A 227 3.91 -7.70 -22.68
C ILE A 227 4.96 -6.98 -21.82
N ARG A 228 4.46 -6.14 -20.94
CA ARG A 228 5.26 -5.42 -19.95
C ARG A 228 4.86 -5.88 -18.57
N TYR A 229 5.77 -5.71 -17.63
CA TYR A 229 5.65 -6.19 -16.27
C TYR A 229 6.17 -5.13 -15.29
N ILE A 230 5.72 -5.20 -14.04
CA ILE A 230 6.32 -4.41 -12.97
C ILE A 230 7.76 -4.86 -12.77
N LYS A 231 8.66 -3.90 -12.75
CA LYS A 231 10.11 -4.09 -12.57
C LYS A 231 10.65 -3.14 -11.53
N MET A 232 11.70 -3.55 -10.82
CA MET A 232 12.38 -2.65 -9.90
C MET A 232 13.89 -2.90 -9.85
N ASN A 233 14.63 -1.84 -9.56
CA ASN A 233 16.00 -1.94 -9.08
C ASN A 233 15.99 -2.06 -7.56
N GLY A 234 15.81 -3.28 -7.06
CA GLY A 234 15.57 -3.54 -5.63
C GLY A 234 16.62 -2.93 -4.71
N ARG A 235 17.91 -2.97 -5.10
CA ARG A 235 19.01 -2.38 -4.31
C ARG A 235 18.86 -0.86 -4.20
N LYS A 236 18.62 -0.17 -5.32
CA LYS A 236 18.44 1.30 -5.33
C LYS A 236 17.21 1.73 -4.55
N VAL A 237 16.08 0.99 -4.69
CA VAL A 237 14.87 1.23 -3.91
C VAL A 237 15.15 1.07 -2.42
N TYR A 238 15.87 0.03 -2.02
CA TYR A 238 16.26 -0.20 -0.63
C TYR A 238 17.11 0.94 -0.05
N GLU A 239 18.20 1.31 -0.75
CA GLU A 239 19.12 2.39 -0.34
C GLU A 239 18.38 3.74 -0.23
N PHE A 240 17.48 4.02 -1.19
CA PHE A 240 16.66 5.23 -1.21
C PHE A 240 15.69 5.27 -0.04
N ALA A 241 14.94 4.17 0.20
CA ALA A 241 13.96 4.10 1.27
C ALA A 241 14.60 4.31 2.64
N LEU A 242 15.74 3.66 2.90
CA LEU A 242 16.47 3.82 4.16
C LEU A 242 17.00 5.24 4.40
N THR A 243 17.26 5.99 3.35
CA THR A 243 17.79 7.35 3.46
C THR A 243 16.66 8.36 3.64
N ASN A 244 15.60 8.26 2.86
CA ASN A 244 14.63 9.35 2.72
C ASN A 244 13.37 9.16 3.60
N VAL A 245 12.85 7.92 3.74
CA VAL A 245 11.62 7.69 4.50
C VAL A 245 11.74 8.09 5.98
N PRO A 246 12.82 7.75 6.72
CA PRO A 246 12.97 8.20 8.10
C PRO A 246 13.00 9.74 8.25
N ASN A 247 13.61 10.45 7.29
CA ASN A 247 13.65 11.91 7.29
C ASN A 247 12.25 12.51 7.05
N ALA A 248 11.50 11.98 6.09
CA ALA A 248 10.12 12.43 5.84
C ALA A 248 9.22 12.21 7.06
N ILE A 249 9.35 11.05 7.73
CA ILE A 249 8.62 10.77 8.98
C ILE A 249 9.04 11.78 10.07
N LYS A 250 10.34 12.01 10.25
CA LYS A 250 10.84 12.97 11.22
C LYS A 250 10.25 14.37 10.99
N MET A 251 10.24 14.83 9.75
CA MET A 251 9.64 16.13 9.41
C MET A 251 8.16 16.20 9.79
N CYS A 252 7.39 15.10 9.60
CA CYS A 252 6.00 15.02 10.02
C CYS A 252 5.85 15.09 11.55
N ILE A 253 6.68 14.35 12.29
CA ILE A 253 6.66 14.33 13.75
C ILE A 253 6.95 15.73 14.31
N ASP A 254 7.99 16.38 13.79
CA ASP A 254 8.40 17.73 14.22
C ASP A 254 7.29 18.76 13.92
N GLU A 255 6.66 18.68 12.74
CA GLU A 255 5.53 19.56 12.37
C GLU A 255 4.28 19.32 13.23
N ALA A 256 3.99 18.06 13.59
CA ALA A 256 2.90 17.72 14.47
C ALA A 256 3.13 18.18 15.93
N GLY A 257 4.37 18.50 16.30
CA GLY A 257 4.75 18.86 17.66
C GLY A 257 4.63 17.71 18.66
N VAL A 258 4.70 16.45 18.18
CA VAL A 258 4.64 15.25 19.03
C VAL A 258 6.05 14.73 19.32
N LYS A 259 6.22 14.06 20.45
CA LYS A 259 7.49 13.40 20.77
C LYS A 259 7.53 12.01 20.16
N ILE A 260 8.69 11.57 19.66
CA ILE A 260 8.87 10.21 19.15
C ILE A 260 8.56 9.14 20.21
N SER A 261 8.79 9.44 21.50
CA SER A 261 8.44 8.59 22.64
C SER A 261 6.93 8.34 22.79
N ASP A 262 6.10 9.22 22.24
CA ASP A 262 4.64 9.12 22.33
C ASP A 262 4.04 8.26 21.21
N VAL A 263 4.86 7.91 20.18
CA VAL A 263 4.46 7.07 19.07
C VAL A 263 4.18 5.65 19.57
N LYS A 264 2.96 5.18 19.31
CA LYS A 264 2.49 3.86 19.74
C LYS A 264 2.51 2.83 18.63
N LYS A 265 2.35 3.28 17.37
CA LYS A 265 2.40 2.40 16.19
C LYS A 265 3.04 3.11 15.01
N ILE A 266 3.81 2.33 14.24
CA ILE A 266 4.38 2.74 12.95
C ILE A 266 3.91 1.75 11.89
N LEU A 267 3.03 2.21 10.99
CA LEU A 267 2.51 1.43 9.88
C LEU A 267 3.21 1.87 8.60
N LEU A 268 4.25 1.13 8.23
CA LEU A 268 4.97 1.35 6.99
C LEU A 268 4.37 0.52 5.86
N HIS A 269 4.54 1.00 4.63
CA HIS A 269 4.40 0.15 3.46
C HIS A 269 5.36 -1.03 3.54
N GLN A 270 4.87 -2.24 3.31
CA GLN A 270 5.63 -3.47 3.53
C GLN A 270 6.00 -4.15 2.22
N ALA A 271 7.24 -3.95 1.82
CA ALA A 271 7.85 -4.66 0.69
C ALA A 271 8.92 -5.66 1.14
N ASN A 272 9.52 -5.46 2.32
CA ASN A 272 10.62 -6.25 2.84
C ASN A 272 10.76 -6.01 4.34
N ALA A 273 10.54 -7.06 5.15
CA ALA A 273 10.55 -6.94 6.62
C ALA A 273 11.87 -6.38 7.19
N LYS A 274 13.02 -6.75 6.60
CA LYS A 274 14.33 -6.22 7.05
C LYS A 274 14.48 -4.74 6.73
N MET A 275 14.00 -4.31 5.56
CA MET A 275 14.00 -2.91 5.17
C MET A 275 13.14 -2.08 6.13
N ASP A 276 11.96 -2.57 6.46
CA ASP A 276 11.01 -1.89 7.33
C ASP A 276 11.61 -1.71 8.74
N THR A 277 12.17 -2.79 9.32
CA THR A 277 12.88 -2.73 10.60
C THR A 277 14.07 -1.76 10.55
N ALA A 278 14.83 -1.76 9.45
CA ALA A 278 15.97 -0.86 9.31
C ALA A 278 15.55 0.62 9.20
N MET A 279 14.42 0.91 8.55
CA MET A 279 13.83 2.26 8.52
C MET A 279 13.40 2.71 9.93
N GLY A 280 12.74 1.83 10.71
CA GLY A 280 12.39 2.11 12.10
C GLY A 280 13.62 2.44 12.97
N LYS A 281 14.66 1.61 12.88
CA LYS A 281 15.92 1.85 13.60
C LYS A 281 16.58 3.16 13.20
N ARG A 282 16.60 3.50 11.91
CA ARG A 282 17.14 4.79 11.45
C ARG A 282 16.32 5.98 11.92
N LEU A 283 14.98 5.87 11.91
CA LEU A 283 14.10 6.93 12.43
C LEU A 283 14.41 7.22 13.90
N TYR A 284 14.46 6.20 14.75
CA TYR A 284 14.71 6.37 16.17
C TYR A 284 16.12 6.90 16.45
N LYS A 285 17.11 6.49 15.64
CA LYS A 285 18.47 7.04 15.72
C LYS A 285 18.54 8.55 15.43
N LEU A 286 17.62 9.11 14.61
CA LEU A 286 17.54 10.58 14.38
C LEU A 286 17.11 11.36 15.63
N TYR A 287 16.65 10.66 16.67
CA TYR A 287 16.26 11.21 17.97
C TYR A 287 17.14 10.71 19.13
N ASP A 288 18.27 10.04 18.82
CA ASP A 288 19.17 9.40 19.78
C ASP A 288 18.44 8.42 20.73
N MET A 289 17.46 7.67 20.20
CA MET A 289 16.65 6.71 20.94
C MET A 289 16.77 5.29 20.37
N GLU A 290 16.54 4.30 21.21
CA GLU A 290 16.41 2.91 20.78
C GLU A 290 15.03 2.64 20.19
N PHE A 291 14.99 1.80 19.16
CA PHE A 291 13.77 1.40 18.46
C PHE A 291 13.19 0.13 19.07
N ASP A 292 11.96 0.22 19.56
CA ASP A 292 11.15 -0.93 19.94
C ASP A 292 10.43 -1.50 18.69
N GLU A 293 10.84 -2.70 18.26
CA GLU A 293 10.24 -3.35 17.09
C GLU A 293 8.76 -3.72 17.30
N ASP A 294 8.27 -3.85 18.54
CA ASP A 294 6.88 -4.20 18.86
C ASP A 294 5.87 -3.09 18.52
N ILE A 295 6.31 -1.86 18.25
CA ILE A 295 5.42 -0.79 17.76
C ILE A 295 5.17 -0.84 16.27
N MET A 296 5.92 -1.68 15.52
CA MET A 296 5.82 -1.79 14.08
C MET A 296 5.30 -3.18 13.66
N PRO A 297 3.99 -3.31 13.43
CA PRO A 297 3.41 -4.57 12.97
C PRO A 297 3.95 -4.96 11.61
N LEU A 298 4.27 -6.24 11.42
CA LEU A 298 4.75 -6.81 10.16
C LEU A 298 3.78 -7.87 9.65
N THR A 299 3.09 -7.58 8.56
CA THR A 299 2.16 -8.51 7.89
C THR A 299 2.75 -9.12 6.62
N VAL A 300 3.86 -8.56 6.13
CA VAL A 300 4.48 -8.93 4.84
C VAL A 300 4.82 -10.43 4.74
N LYS A 301 5.10 -11.07 5.87
CA LYS A 301 5.43 -12.51 5.93
C LYS A 301 4.32 -13.38 5.32
N TYR A 302 3.05 -13.02 5.54
CA TYR A 302 1.89 -13.80 5.15
C TYR A 302 1.03 -13.14 4.07
N PHE A 303 1.19 -11.84 3.86
CA PHE A 303 0.39 -11.10 2.88
C PHE A 303 1.19 -10.64 1.67
N GLY A 304 2.53 -10.69 1.74
CA GLY A 304 3.37 -10.12 0.69
C GLY A 304 3.20 -8.61 0.57
N ASN A 305 3.63 -8.06 -0.55
CA ASN A 305 3.49 -6.64 -0.89
C ASN A 305 2.27 -6.40 -1.77
N SER A 306 1.16 -5.96 -1.18
CA SER A 306 -0.07 -5.57 -1.89
C SER A 306 -0.10 -4.08 -2.26
N SER A 307 1.06 -3.44 -2.38
CA SER A 307 1.22 -2.04 -2.83
C SER A 307 0.35 -1.05 -2.04
N VAL A 308 -0.54 -0.33 -2.72
CA VAL A 308 -1.44 0.69 -2.14
C VAL A 308 -2.37 0.14 -1.06
N ALA A 309 -2.60 -1.18 -1.04
CA ALA A 309 -3.49 -1.82 -0.09
C ALA A 309 -2.80 -2.17 1.25
N THR A 310 -1.47 -2.17 1.32
CA THR A 310 -0.72 -2.66 2.48
C THR A 310 -1.10 -1.93 3.77
N ILE A 311 -0.97 -0.61 3.79
CA ILE A 311 -1.21 0.21 4.99
C ILE A 311 -2.69 0.20 5.41
N PRO A 312 -3.67 0.46 4.52
CA PRO A 312 -5.08 0.47 4.92
C PRO A 312 -5.57 -0.91 5.37
N THR A 313 -5.05 -2.01 4.79
CA THR A 313 -5.34 -3.38 5.25
C THR A 313 -4.81 -3.60 6.67
N MET A 314 -3.56 -3.24 6.93
CA MET A 314 -2.96 -3.38 8.26
C MET A 314 -3.69 -2.53 9.31
N PHE A 315 -4.05 -1.29 8.96
CA PHE A 315 -4.83 -0.42 9.82
C PHE A 315 -6.20 -1.04 10.16
N ASP A 316 -6.93 -1.57 9.17
CA ASP A 316 -8.21 -2.25 9.38
C ASP A 316 -8.09 -3.48 10.28
N LEU A 317 -7.08 -4.31 10.04
CA LEU A 317 -6.86 -5.52 10.84
C LEU A 317 -6.56 -5.21 12.31
N ILE A 318 -5.75 -4.17 12.60
CA ILE A 318 -5.47 -3.73 13.98
C ILE A 318 -6.76 -3.19 14.61
N ARG A 319 -7.49 -2.32 13.90
CA ARG A 319 -8.73 -1.72 14.39
C ARG A 319 -9.79 -2.77 14.72
N ARG A 320 -9.86 -3.83 13.93
CA ARG A 320 -10.76 -4.98 14.12
C ARG A 320 -10.20 -6.05 15.08
N LYS A 321 -9.05 -5.80 15.72
CA LYS A 321 -8.36 -6.74 16.62
C LYS A 321 -8.08 -8.11 15.99
N LYS A 322 -7.74 -8.10 14.69
CA LYS A 322 -7.38 -9.30 13.92
C LYS A 322 -5.86 -9.45 13.72
N LEU A 323 -5.08 -8.56 14.29
CA LEU A 323 -3.62 -8.63 14.25
C LEU A 323 -3.11 -8.73 15.69
N ASP A 324 -2.65 -9.92 16.07
CA ASP A 324 -2.20 -10.24 17.41
C ASP A 324 -1.21 -9.21 17.96
N LYS A 325 -1.31 -8.92 19.28
CA LYS A 325 -0.49 -7.96 20.03
C LYS A 325 -0.64 -6.49 19.64
N HIS A 326 -1.33 -6.16 18.53
CA HIS A 326 -1.49 -4.79 18.08
C HIS A 326 -2.93 -4.31 18.27
N VAL A 327 -3.05 -3.23 19.01
CA VAL A 327 -4.34 -2.55 19.26
C VAL A 327 -4.14 -1.04 19.16
N PHE A 328 -5.20 -0.32 18.84
CA PHE A 328 -5.27 1.13 18.95
C PHE A 328 -6.11 1.53 20.15
N ASN A 329 -5.61 2.47 20.95
CA ASN A 329 -6.35 3.12 22.03
C ASN A 329 -6.59 4.58 21.68
N SER A 330 -7.68 5.15 22.21
CA SER A 330 -7.97 6.57 21.99
C SER A 330 -6.81 7.46 22.44
N GLY A 331 -6.37 8.33 21.56
CA GLY A 331 -5.24 9.23 21.79
C GLY A 331 -3.88 8.70 21.33
N ASP A 332 -3.77 7.43 20.93
CA ASP A 332 -2.51 6.86 20.42
C ASP A 332 -2.00 7.63 19.20
N ILE A 333 -0.70 7.93 19.20
CA ILE A 333 -0.02 8.51 18.04
C ILE A 333 0.43 7.38 17.11
N ILE A 334 -0.03 7.46 15.87
CA ILE A 334 0.25 6.49 14.81
C ILE A 334 1.00 7.20 13.69
N ILE A 335 2.07 6.58 13.21
CA ILE A 335 2.79 7.01 12.01
C ILE A 335 2.36 6.12 10.85
N PHE A 336 2.03 6.73 9.73
CA PHE A 336 1.92 6.06 8.43
C PHE A 336 3.04 6.57 7.52
N ALA A 337 3.71 5.67 6.80
CA ALA A 337 4.63 6.08 5.74
C ALA A 337 4.74 5.04 4.63
N SER A 338 4.90 5.51 3.41
CA SER A 338 5.01 4.69 2.23
C SER A 338 5.97 5.31 1.22
N VAL A 339 6.62 4.46 0.43
CA VAL A 339 7.46 4.83 -0.71
C VAL A 339 7.13 3.92 -1.89
N GLY A 340 7.13 4.45 -3.10
CA GLY A 340 6.77 3.67 -4.30
C GLY A 340 7.19 4.29 -5.61
N ALA A 341 6.65 3.78 -6.72
CA ALA A 341 6.97 4.22 -8.08
C ALA A 341 6.83 5.73 -8.25
N GLY A 342 7.71 6.33 -9.08
CA GLY A 342 7.93 7.78 -9.12
C GLY A 342 8.76 8.28 -7.94
N MET A 343 9.28 7.34 -7.13
CA MET A 343 9.97 7.57 -5.87
C MET A 343 9.28 8.60 -5.01
N HIS A 344 7.93 8.47 -4.99
CA HIS A 344 7.07 9.24 -4.11
C HIS A 344 7.20 8.73 -2.68
N ILE A 345 7.20 9.65 -1.72
CA ILE A 345 7.14 9.34 -0.29
C ILE A 345 5.95 10.09 0.28
N ASN A 346 5.07 9.39 0.99
CA ASN A 346 4.10 10.00 1.88
C ASN A 346 4.41 9.56 3.32
N ALA A 347 4.37 10.53 4.23
CA ALA A 347 4.41 10.30 5.66
C ALA A 347 3.28 11.08 6.34
N MET A 348 2.73 10.54 7.42
CA MET A 348 1.61 11.14 8.13
C MET A 348 1.67 10.81 9.62
N VAL A 349 1.38 11.80 10.46
CA VAL A 349 1.13 11.62 11.90
C VAL A 349 -0.36 11.69 12.13
N TYR A 350 -0.89 10.66 12.77
CA TYR A 350 -2.31 10.50 13.06
C TYR A 350 -2.52 10.25 14.55
N GLN A 351 -3.47 10.93 15.17
CA GLN A 351 -3.93 10.64 16.52
C GLN A 351 -5.27 9.92 16.48
N TYR A 352 -5.27 8.69 16.98
CA TYR A 352 -6.42 7.76 16.93
C TYR A 352 -7.57 8.16 17.89
#